data_972122f0ab9b791fd9ada053e9f49d92
#
_entry.id   972122f0ab9b791fd9ada053e9f49d92
#
_cell.length_a   1.000
_cell.length_b   1.000
_cell.length_c   1.000
_cell.angle_alpha   90.00
_cell.angle_beta   90.00
_cell.angle_gamma   90.00
#
_symmetry.space_group_name_H-M   'P 1'
#
loop_
_entity.id
_entity.type
_entity.pdbx_description
1 polymer ?
#
loop_
_entity_poly.entity_id
_entity_poly.type
_entity_poly.pdbx_seq_one_letter_code
_entity_poly.pdbx_strand_id
1 'polypeptide(L)'
;MSVEQVARDFIMAMNDVEKMKRSITADAVASGGVMPQPMPAKDALNMMAGFNEAFPDLKFDIESVTVNGNQATVKAKWGGTQTGTFDMGIPGMPGIPPTGKKVSVKDTYVVTVQGDKVSHIHVTSPEDGGIPAALAQLGVKMPAM
;
A
#
# COMPACT_ATOMS: atom_id res chain seq x y z
N MET A 1 22.76 1.94 2.66
CA MET A 1 21.86 2.69 1.78
C MET A 1 21.27 3.87 2.52
N SER A 2 20.93 4.94 1.82
CA SER A 2 20.29 6.09 2.45
C SER A 2 18.84 5.77 2.83
N VAL A 3 18.29 6.53 3.76
CA VAL A 3 16.87 6.41 4.14
C VAL A 3 15.98 6.60 2.93
N GLU A 4 16.30 7.59 2.08
CA GLU A 4 15.53 7.82 0.85
C GLU A 4 15.55 6.59 -0.06
N GLN A 5 16.72 5.99 -0.28
CA GLN A 5 16.84 4.85 -1.18
C GLN A 5 16.08 3.63 -0.67
N VAL A 6 16.18 3.36 0.64
CA VAL A 6 15.44 2.25 1.25
C VAL A 6 13.93 2.45 1.09
N ALA A 7 13.44 3.67 1.34
CA ALA A 7 12.02 3.99 1.21
C ALA A 7 11.54 3.87 -0.25
N ARG A 8 12.31 4.40 -1.21
CA ARG A 8 11.97 4.30 -2.63
C ARG A 8 11.89 2.85 -3.09
N ASP A 9 12.91 2.07 -2.75
CA ASP A 9 12.95 0.65 -3.15
C ASP A 9 11.79 -0.12 -2.55
N PHE A 10 11.43 0.18 -1.31
CA PHE A 10 10.30 -0.47 -0.63
C PHE A 10 8.98 -0.17 -1.34
N ILE A 11 8.72 1.11 -1.63
CA ILE A 11 7.47 1.51 -2.30
C ILE A 11 7.41 0.96 -3.73
N MET A 12 8.52 1.00 -4.46
CA MET A 12 8.56 0.47 -5.82
C MET A 12 8.44 -1.06 -5.88
N ALA A 13 8.60 -1.75 -4.76
CA ALA A 13 8.43 -3.20 -4.68
C ALA A 13 7.00 -3.62 -4.33
N MET A 14 6.04 -2.72 -4.34
CA MET A 14 4.65 -3.01 -3.96
C MET A 14 3.97 -4.08 -4.82
N ASN A 15 4.51 -4.36 -6.00
CA ASN A 15 4.05 -5.46 -6.85
C ASN A 15 4.84 -6.76 -6.62
N ASP A 16 5.72 -6.79 -5.62
CA ASP A 16 6.51 -7.97 -5.27
C ASP A 16 6.52 -8.12 -3.74
N VAL A 17 5.49 -8.77 -3.21
CA VAL A 17 5.28 -8.92 -1.77
C VAL A 17 6.45 -9.63 -1.09
N GLU A 18 7.04 -10.63 -1.74
CA GLU A 18 8.16 -11.36 -1.15
C GLU A 18 9.39 -10.46 -0.98
N LYS A 19 9.64 -9.58 -1.95
CA LYS A 19 10.73 -8.60 -1.85
C LYS A 19 10.47 -7.61 -0.72
N MET A 20 9.22 -7.15 -0.57
CA MET A 20 8.85 -6.25 0.52
C MET A 20 9.06 -6.94 1.88
N LYS A 21 8.66 -8.21 2.00
CA LYS A 21 8.84 -8.96 3.26
C LYS A 21 10.30 -9.08 3.67
N ARG A 22 11.20 -9.20 2.70
CA ARG A 22 12.65 -9.24 2.97
C ARG A 22 13.22 -7.87 3.35
N SER A 23 12.47 -6.81 3.11
CA SER A 23 12.89 -5.42 3.33
C SER A 23 12.39 -4.84 4.65
N ILE A 24 11.73 -5.62 5.49
CA ILE A 24 11.19 -5.15 6.78
C ILE A 24 11.88 -5.83 7.96
N THR A 25 11.88 -5.15 9.11
CA THR A 25 12.37 -5.74 10.35
C THR A 25 11.36 -6.78 10.86
N ALA A 26 11.82 -7.68 11.74
CA ALA A 26 10.96 -8.75 12.27
C ALA A 26 9.77 -8.21 13.07
N ASP A 27 9.94 -7.03 13.69
CA ASP A 27 8.91 -6.37 14.52
C ASP A 27 8.25 -5.19 13.80
N ALA A 28 8.42 -5.09 12.48
CA ALA A 28 7.85 -3.98 11.71
C ALA A 28 6.34 -3.91 11.84
N VAL A 29 5.82 -2.67 11.87
CA VAL A 29 4.40 -2.38 12.06
C VAL A 29 3.88 -1.54 10.89
N ALA A 30 2.67 -1.83 10.47
CA ALA A 30 1.94 -1.01 9.50
C ALA A 30 0.72 -0.39 10.17
N SER A 31 0.41 0.85 9.82
CA SER A 31 -0.72 1.59 10.40
C SER A 31 -1.31 2.55 9.37
N GLY A 32 -2.51 3.05 9.66
CA GLY A 32 -3.19 4.02 8.81
C GLY A 32 -3.97 3.37 7.66
N GLY A 33 -4.35 4.17 6.68
CA GLY A 33 -5.15 3.69 5.55
C GLY A 33 -6.48 3.10 6.01
N VAL A 34 -6.82 1.91 5.51
CA VAL A 34 -8.05 1.20 5.88
C VAL A 34 -7.88 0.32 7.12
N MET A 35 -6.69 0.31 7.71
CA MET A 35 -6.44 -0.50 8.91
C MET A 35 -7.09 0.16 10.13
N PRO A 36 -7.99 -0.53 10.85
CA PRO A 36 -8.64 0.06 12.01
C PRO A 36 -7.68 0.24 13.20
N GLN A 37 -6.58 -0.49 13.21
CA GLN A 37 -5.53 -0.39 14.22
C GLN A 37 -4.20 -0.85 13.62
N PRO A 38 -3.07 -0.50 14.24
CA PRO A 38 -1.77 -0.98 13.76
C PRO A 38 -1.71 -2.50 13.77
N MET A 39 -1.00 -3.06 12.79
CA MET A 39 -0.83 -4.51 12.67
C MET A 39 0.62 -4.82 12.28
N PRO A 40 1.09 -6.07 12.49
CA PRO A 40 2.41 -6.45 11.99
C PRO A 40 2.51 -6.20 10.48
N ALA A 41 3.63 -5.62 10.06
CA ALA A 41 3.81 -5.27 8.64
C ALA A 41 3.69 -6.48 7.72
N LYS A 42 4.19 -7.65 8.16
CA LYS A 42 4.08 -8.88 7.37
C LYS A 42 2.62 -9.25 7.06
N ASP A 43 1.69 -8.98 7.99
CA ASP A 43 0.27 -9.26 7.79
C ASP A 43 -0.33 -8.27 6.79
N ALA A 44 0.05 -6.99 6.89
CA ALA A 44 -0.36 -5.98 5.91
C ALA A 44 0.16 -6.33 4.52
N LEU A 45 1.40 -6.83 4.41
CA LEU A 45 1.96 -7.24 3.13
C LEU A 45 1.25 -8.46 2.54
N ASN A 46 0.75 -9.36 3.38
CA ASN A 46 -0.08 -10.47 2.90
C ASN A 46 -1.38 -9.96 2.26
N MET A 47 -1.93 -8.86 2.76
CA MET A 47 -3.09 -8.21 2.15
C MET A 47 -2.74 -7.61 0.79
N MET A 48 -1.51 -7.17 0.58
CA MET A 48 -1.05 -6.66 -0.72
C MET A 48 -1.07 -7.73 -1.81
N ALA A 49 -1.00 -9.01 -1.45
CA ALA A 49 -1.13 -10.08 -2.45
C ALA A 49 -2.49 -10.02 -3.15
N GLY A 50 -3.55 -9.66 -2.42
CA GLY A 50 -4.87 -9.46 -3.01
C GLY A 50 -4.89 -8.31 -4.02
N PHE A 51 -4.15 -7.23 -3.74
CA PHE A 51 -4.00 -6.13 -4.70
C PHE A 51 -3.31 -6.58 -5.97
N ASN A 52 -2.23 -7.36 -5.84
CA ASN A 52 -1.49 -7.83 -7.00
C ASN A 52 -2.33 -8.78 -7.86
N GLU A 53 -3.19 -9.58 -7.26
CA GLU A 53 -4.13 -10.44 -8.01
C GLU A 53 -5.19 -9.62 -8.73
N ALA A 54 -5.75 -8.60 -8.05
CA ALA A 54 -6.79 -7.75 -8.62
C ALA A 54 -6.24 -6.86 -9.74
N PHE A 55 -5.02 -6.37 -9.56
CA PHE A 55 -4.37 -5.45 -10.49
C PHE A 55 -3.02 -6.02 -10.93
N PRO A 56 -3.00 -6.97 -11.88
CA PRO A 56 -1.74 -7.56 -12.33
C PRO A 56 -0.76 -6.56 -12.93
N ASP A 57 -1.28 -5.43 -13.44
CA ASP A 57 -0.49 -4.34 -14.00
C ASP A 57 -0.25 -3.20 -13.01
N LEU A 58 -0.36 -3.47 -11.70
CA LEU A 58 -0.18 -2.47 -10.64
C LEU A 58 1.15 -1.73 -10.80
N LYS A 59 1.06 -0.40 -10.81
CA LYS A 59 2.21 0.48 -10.94
C LYS A 59 2.18 1.55 -9.86
N PHE A 60 3.36 1.86 -9.33
CA PHE A 60 3.55 2.96 -8.40
C PHE A 60 4.48 3.99 -9.02
N ASP A 61 4.07 5.26 -8.98
CA ASP A 61 4.88 6.40 -9.40
C ASP A 61 5.14 7.27 -8.19
N ILE A 62 6.40 7.40 -7.80
CA ILE A 62 6.80 8.26 -6.69
C ILE A 62 6.84 9.71 -7.18
N GLU A 63 6.03 10.57 -6.59
CA GLU A 63 6.00 12.00 -6.93
C GLU A 63 7.05 12.78 -6.16
N SER A 64 7.23 12.47 -4.87
CA SER A 64 8.22 13.15 -4.04
C SER A 64 8.61 12.30 -2.85
N VAL A 65 9.83 12.52 -2.35
CA VAL A 65 10.32 11.93 -1.11
C VAL A 65 10.95 13.04 -0.27
N THR A 66 10.51 13.15 0.97
CA THR A 66 11.09 14.08 1.95
C THR A 66 11.65 13.27 3.11
N VAL A 67 12.94 13.43 3.39
CA VAL A 67 13.60 12.70 4.46
C VAL A 67 13.74 13.59 5.70
N ASN A 68 13.39 13.03 6.85
CA ASN A 68 13.53 13.69 8.15
C ASN A 68 14.07 12.66 9.14
N GLY A 69 15.37 12.72 9.43
CA GLY A 69 16.03 11.73 10.28
C GLY A 69 15.99 10.33 9.65
N ASN A 70 15.39 9.37 10.35
CA ASN A 70 15.23 8.01 9.87
C ASN A 70 13.87 7.76 9.22
N GLN A 71 13.09 8.82 8.95
CA GLN A 71 11.80 8.71 8.30
C GLN A 71 11.85 9.35 6.92
N ALA A 72 11.14 8.74 5.98
CA ALA A 72 10.92 9.29 4.65
C ALA A 72 9.43 9.40 4.42
N THR A 73 8.97 10.59 4.01
CA THR A 73 7.59 10.80 3.58
C THR A 73 7.55 10.67 2.07
N VAL A 74 6.88 9.64 1.59
CA VAL A 74 6.80 9.32 0.16
C VAL A 74 5.40 9.62 -0.33
N LYS A 75 5.28 10.54 -1.28
CA LYS A 75 4.01 10.80 -1.98
C LYS A 75 4.06 10.04 -3.30
N ALA A 76 3.08 9.19 -3.53
CA ALA A 76 3.05 8.34 -4.71
C ALA A 76 1.64 8.24 -5.28
N LYS A 77 1.59 8.01 -6.59
CA LYS A 77 0.38 7.59 -7.29
C LYS A 77 0.47 6.10 -7.55
N TRP A 78 -0.65 5.42 -7.47
CA TRP A 78 -0.69 4.02 -7.87
C TRP A 78 -1.97 3.74 -8.63
N GLY A 79 -1.93 2.71 -9.44
CA GLY A 79 -3.09 2.32 -10.21
C GLY A 79 -2.85 1.08 -11.04
N GLY A 80 -3.89 0.65 -11.71
CA GLY A 80 -3.89 -0.51 -12.57
C GLY A 80 -5.29 -0.80 -13.06
N THR A 81 -5.45 -1.92 -13.78
CA THR A 81 -6.73 -2.37 -14.30
C THR A 81 -7.18 -3.60 -13.50
N GLN A 82 -8.38 -3.54 -12.95
CA GLN A 82 -8.92 -4.67 -12.18
C GLN A 82 -9.38 -5.77 -13.11
N THR A 83 -8.51 -6.73 -13.35
CA THR A 83 -8.81 -7.91 -14.16
C THR A 83 -8.92 -9.18 -13.32
N GLY A 84 -8.60 -9.10 -12.01
CA GLY A 84 -8.77 -10.20 -11.08
C GLY A 84 -9.72 -9.83 -9.94
N THR A 85 -10.08 -10.81 -9.11
CA THR A 85 -10.92 -10.56 -7.94
C THR A 85 -10.17 -9.75 -6.91
N PHE A 86 -10.79 -8.68 -6.42
CA PHE A 86 -10.20 -7.82 -5.40
C PHE A 86 -10.67 -8.30 -4.02
N ASP A 87 -9.81 -9.03 -3.32
CA ASP A 87 -10.10 -9.51 -1.97
C ASP A 87 -8.89 -9.23 -1.08
N MET A 88 -9.07 -8.34 -0.11
CA MET A 88 -8.01 -7.95 0.82
C MET A 88 -8.01 -8.78 2.10
N GLY A 89 -8.99 -9.67 2.28
CA GLY A 89 -9.12 -10.45 3.52
C GLY A 89 -9.61 -9.62 4.69
N ILE A 90 -10.21 -8.46 4.45
CA ILE A 90 -10.77 -7.61 5.50
C ILE A 90 -12.13 -8.17 5.92
N PRO A 91 -12.36 -8.43 7.22
CA PRO A 91 -13.68 -8.89 7.68
C PRO A 91 -14.79 -7.91 7.31
N GLY A 92 -15.90 -8.43 6.80
CA GLY A 92 -17.03 -7.63 6.38
C GLY A 92 -16.90 -7.02 4.98
N MET A 93 -15.77 -7.22 4.31
CA MET A 93 -15.54 -6.73 2.97
C MET A 93 -15.49 -7.93 2.00
N PRO A 94 -16.55 -8.13 1.19
CA PRO A 94 -16.57 -9.26 0.26
C PRO A 94 -15.60 -9.05 -0.89
N GLY A 95 -15.16 -10.13 -1.52
CA GLY A 95 -14.36 -10.06 -2.74
C GLY A 95 -15.14 -9.35 -3.84
N ILE A 96 -14.44 -8.51 -4.59
CA ILE A 96 -15.04 -7.73 -5.68
C ILE A 96 -14.70 -8.43 -7.00
N PRO A 97 -15.71 -8.88 -7.77
CA PRO A 97 -15.45 -9.53 -9.06
C PRO A 97 -14.70 -8.60 -10.01
N PRO A 98 -13.99 -9.13 -11.00
CA PRO A 98 -13.30 -8.30 -11.98
C PRO A 98 -14.26 -7.33 -12.69
N THR A 99 -13.91 -6.03 -12.67
CA THR A 99 -14.70 -4.98 -13.33
C THR A 99 -14.11 -4.56 -14.67
N GLY A 100 -12.83 -4.85 -14.90
CA GLY A 100 -12.11 -4.36 -16.06
C GLY A 100 -11.84 -2.87 -16.04
N LYS A 101 -12.12 -2.19 -14.92
CA LYS A 101 -11.96 -0.74 -14.80
C LYS A 101 -10.56 -0.38 -14.33
N LYS A 102 -10.07 0.76 -14.79
CA LYS A 102 -8.79 1.32 -14.34
C LYS A 102 -9.02 2.19 -13.11
N VAL A 103 -8.06 2.10 -12.17
CA VAL A 103 -8.02 2.99 -11.02
C VAL A 103 -6.71 3.78 -11.02
N SER A 104 -6.76 4.98 -10.47
CA SER A 104 -5.56 5.80 -10.25
C SER A 104 -5.81 6.63 -9.01
N VAL A 105 -4.99 6.43 -7.99
CA VAL A 105 -5.18 7.09 -6.70
C VAL A 105 -3.83 7.53 -6.13
N LYS A 106 -3.88 8.43 -5.16
CA LYS A 106 -2.68 8.94 -4.48
C LYS A 106 -2.69 8.51 -3.03
N ASP A 107 -1.51 8.22 -2.51
CA ASP A 107 -1.29 7.93 -1.11
C ASP A 107 0.01 8.57 -0.64
N THR A 108 0.08 8.82 0.66
CA THR A 108 1.30 9.27 1.33
C THR A 108 1.73 8.20 2.31
N TYR A 109 2.99 7.80 2.20
CA TYR A 109 3.58 6.78 3.07
C TYR A 109 4.67 7.42 3.90
N VAL A 110 4.58 7.27 5.23
CA VAL A 110 5.68 7.63 6.12
C VAL A 110 6.40 6.34 6.47
N VAL A 111 7.61 6.20 5.96
CA VAL A 111 8.42 5.00 6.11
C VAL A 111 9.52 5.27 7.11
N THR A 112 9.54 4.50 8.20
CA THR A 112 10.61 4.57 9.18
C THR A 112 11.64 3.49 8.86
N VAL A 113 12.91 3.88 8.75
CA VAL A 113 14.00 2.99 8.35
C VAL A 113 14.89 2.71 9.56
N GLN A 114 15.22 1.44 9.73
CA GLN A 114 16.17 0.99 10.75
C GLN A 114 17.26 0.17 10.07
N GLY A 115 18.48 0.73 9.98
CA GLY A 115 19.54 0.14 9.17
C GLY A 115 19.14 0.20 7.69
N ASP A 116 19.11 -0.94 7.05
CA ASP A 116 18.71 -1.07 5.64
C ASP A 116 17.30 -1.59 5.48
N LYS A 117 16.51 -1.62 6.56
CA LYS A 117 15.16 -2.21 6.55
C LYS A 117 14.12 -1.23 7.05
N VAL A 118 12.88 -1.48 6.67
CA VAL A 118 11.73 -0.69 7.09
C VAL A 118 11.19 -1.27 8.41
N SER A 119 11.03 -0.41 9.42
CA SER A 119 10.50 -0.81 10.74
C SER A 119 9.06 -0.33 10.97
N HIS A 120 8.60 0.67 10.21
CA HIS A 120 7.23 1.15 10.32
C HIS A 120 6.80 1.76 8.99
N ILE A 121 5.57 1.48 8.59
CA ILE A 121 4.92 2.15 7.47
C ILE A 121 3.60 2.71 7.98
N HIS A 122 3.42 4.02 7.82
CA HIS A 122 2.15 4.68 8.11
C HIS A 122 1.57 5.22 6.81
N VAL A 123 0.35 4.81 6.48
CA VAL A 123 -0.33 5.25 5.26
C VAL A 123 -1.31 6.36 5.61
N THR A 124 -1.18 7.50 4.92
CA THR A 124 -2.14 8.59 5.02
C THR A 124 -2.69 8.83 3.63
N SER A 125 -4.01 8.75 3.48
CA SER A 125 -4.66 8.98 2.19
C SER A 125 -5.32 10.35 2.19
N PRO A 126 -5.19 11.13 1.10
CA PRO A 126 -6.01 12.33 0.95
C PRO A 126 -7.48 11.92 0.81
N GLU A 127 -8.38 12.90 0.96
CA GLU A 127 -9.83 12.65 0.92
C GLU A 127 -10.26 11.94 -0.36
N ASP A 128 -9.62 12.26 -1.48
CA ASP A 128 -9.89 11.67 -2.79
C ASP A 128 -8.86 10.59 -3.18
N GLY A 129 -8.16 10.01 -2.21
CA GLY A 129 -7.12 9.02 -2.45
C GLY A 129 -7.33 7.71 -1.70
N GLY A 130 -6.35 6.84 -1.78
CA GLY A 130 -6.31 5.57 -1.07
C GLY A 130 -7.31 4.53 -1.58
N ILE A 131 -7.48 3.49 -0.78
CA ILE A 131 -8.37 2.38 -1.12
C ILE A 131 -9.83 2.82 -1.28
N PRO A 132 -10.39 3.71 -0.43
CA PRO A 132 -11.75 4.19 -0.64
C PRO A 132 -11.96 4.83 -2.01
N ALA A 133 -11.00 5.63 -2.49
CA ALA A 133 -11.07 6.23 -3.82
C ALA A 133 -10.98 5.18 -4.92
N ALA A 134 -10.11 4.16 -4.74
CA ALA A 134 -10.00 3.07 -5.70
C ALA A 134 -11.33 2.31 -5.82
N LEU A 135 -11.97 2.00 -4.69
CA LEU A 135 -13.25 1.31 -4.68
C LEU A 135 -14.34 2.16 -5.34
N ALA A 136 -14.34 3.47 -5.09
CA ALA A 136 -15.30 4.38 -5.74
C ALA A 136 -15.12 4.40 -7.25
N GLN A 137 -13.87 4.37 -7.73
CA GLN A 137 -13.57 4.31 -9.17
C GLN A 137 -14.03 2.99 -9.79
N LEU A 138 -14.06 1.91 -9.00
CA LEU A 138 -14.61 0.63 -9.44
C LEU A 138 -16.14 0.56 -9.34
N GLY A 139 -16.78 1.58 -8.78
CA GLY A 139 -18.21 1.61 -8.58
C GLY A 139 -18.69 0.84 -7.36
N VAL A 140 -17.82 0.64 -6.39
CA VAL A 140 -18.10 -0.15 -5.18
C VAL A 140 -18.07 0.75 -3.97
N LYS A 141 -19.03 0.56 -3.05
CA LYS A 141 -19.04 1.27 -1.77
C LYS A 141 -18.32 0.45 -0.72
N MET A 142 -17.50 1.11 0.10
CA MET A 142 -16.93 0.45 1.27
C MET A 142 -18.04 0.17 2.29
N PRO A 143 -17.99 -1.02 2.94
CA PRO A 143 -18.88 -1.27 4.07
C PRO A 143 -18.62 -0.26 5.19
N ALA A 144 -19.64 0.10 5.92
CA ALA A 144 -19.49 0.90 7.13
C ALA A 144 -18.67 0.11 8.16
N MET A 145 -17.62 0.74 8.67
CA MET A 145 -16.76 0.12 9.66
C MET A 145 -16.84 0.88 10.99
#